data_a0c6f1fbe1de94f332c7c3bd981d1aca
#
_entry.id   a0c6f1fbe1de94f332c7c3bd981d1aca
#
_cell.length_a   1.000
_cell.length_b   1.000
_cell.length_c   1.000
_cell.angle_alpha   90.00
_cell.angle_beta   90.00
_cell.angle_gamma   90.00
#
_symmetry.space_group_name_H-M   'P 1'
#
loop_
_entity.id
_entity.type
_entity.pdbx_description
1 polymer ?
#
loop_
_entity_poly.entity_id
_entity_poly.type
_entity_poly.pdbx_seq_one_letter_code
_entity_poly.pdbx_strand_id
1 'polypeptide(L)'
;MRDLCVYYRGNLDSPVSFIVASDYNCERCVQFEKTLSKLYDNYKERVKFGFVHFADAPSLAALACEAAGEQKQFWTFHDTIFNYSGVADSAFIYNLAKSKRWNMTEFDAYLHSSDKYKEMDKVINQLVERGLMATPTIIINDRLVYVTNSYEE
;
A
#
# COMPACT_ATOMS: atom_id res chain seq x y z
N MET A 1 -7.96 -5.43 12.92
CA MET A 1 -6.98 -5.36 11.80
C MET A 1 -5.77 -6.28 11.97
N ARG A 2 -5.70 -7.06 13.06
CA ARG A 2 -4.52 -7.91 13.36
C ARG A 2 -4.25 -9.03 12.33
N ASP A 3 -5.25 -9.43 11.57
CA ASP A 3 -5.17 -10.54 10.62
C ASP A 3 -5.01 -10.10 9.15
N LEU A 4 -4.82 -8.81 8.93
CA LEU A 4 -4.57 -8.26 7.60
C LEU A 4 -3.08 -8.02 7.40
N CYS A 5 -2.60 -8.27 6.18
CA CYS A 5 -1.22 -7.96 5.80
C CYS A 5 -1.07 -6.44 5.65
N VAL A 6 -0.72 -5.76 6.74
CA VAL A 6 -0.52 -4.31 6.78
C VAL A 6 0.97 -4.03 6.97
N TYR A 7 1.53 -3.22 6.10
CA TYR A 7 2.88 -2.70 6.28
C TYR A 7 2.84 -1.39 7.06
N TYR A 8 3.67 -1.29 8.08
CA TYR A 8 3.72 -0.13 8.98
C TYR A 8 5.03 0.63 8.89
N ARG A 9 4.96 1.95 9.09
CA ARG A 9 6.09 2.86 9.29
C ARG A 9 5.73 3.94 10.31
N GLY A 10 6.70 4.77 10.70
CA GLY A 10 6.54 5.77 11.75
C GLY A 10 6.77 5.18 13.15
N ASN A 11 6.06 5.66 14.15
CA ASN A 11 6.19 5.14 15.51
C ASN A 11 5.40 3.84 15.69
N LEU A 12 6.09 2.70 15.59
CA LEU A 12 5.47 1.38 15.67
C LEU A 12 4.86 1.07 17.04
N ASP A 13 5.30 1.75 18.09
CA ASP A 13 4.80 1.56 19.48
C ASP A 13 3.63 2.52 19.79
N SER A 14 3.23 3.36 18.84
CA SER A 14 2.13 4.30 19.04
C SER A 14 0.80 3.58 19.29
N PRO A 15 -0.01 4.05 20.26
CA PRO A 15 -1.39 3.58 20.42
C PRO A 15 -2.33 4.11 19.32
N VAL A 16 -1.87 5.09 18.53
CA VAL A 16 -2.63 5.63 17.40
C VAL A 16 -2.13 4.98 16.11
N SER A 17 -3.01 4.22 15.47
CA SER A 17 -2.77 3.66 14.14
C SER A 17 -3.59 4.41 13.08
N PHE A 18 -2.93 4.73 11.98
CA PHE A 18 -3.52 5.38 10.82
C PHE A 18 -3.19 4.52 9.58
N ILE A 19 -4.16 3.72 9.17
CA ILE A 19 -3.98 2.79 8.05
C ILE A 19 -4.74 3.33 6.84
N VAL A 20 -4.10 3.27 5.68
CA VAL A 20 -4.71 3.64 4.40
C VAL A 20 -4.94 2.38 3.59
N ALA A 21 -6.19 2.15 3.21
CA ALA A 21 -6.58 1.17 2.21
C ALA A 21 -6.63 1.88 0.85
N SER A 22 -5.78 1.50 -0.07
CA SER A 22 -5.53 2.27 -1.28
C SER A 22 -5.09 1.39 -2.46
N ASP A 23 -5.11 1.99 -3.65
CA ASP A 23 -4.76 1.36 -4.93
C ASP A 23 -3.84 2.28 -5.73
N TYR A 24 -2.73 1.74 -6.23
CA TYR A 24 -1.78 2.49 -7.08
C TYR A 24 -2.38 2.96 -8.40
N ASN A 25 -3.41 2.30 -8.90
CA ASN A 25 -4.10 2.64 -10.15
C ASN A 25 -5.31 3.57 -9.96
N CYS A 26 -5.59 3.98 -8.74
CA CYS A 26 -6.70 4.88 -8.40
C CYS A 26 -6.22 6.33 -8.39
N GLU A 27 -6.78 7.17 -9.27
CA GLU A 27 -6.39 8.58 -9.37
C GLU A 27 -6.57 9.35 -8.05
N ARG A 28 -7.69 9.14 -7.35
CA ARG A 28 -7.95 9.76 -6.04
C ARG A 28 -6.93 9.33 -5.00
N CYS A 29 -6.48 8.07 -5.05
CA CYS A 29 -5.45 7.56 -4.16
C CYS A 29 -4.10 8.24 -4.43
N VAL A 30 -3.73 8.40 -5.69
CA VAL A 30 -2.50 9.10 -6.09
C VAL A 30 -2.53 10.58 -5.65
N GLN A 31 -3.66 11.24 -5.78
CA GLN A 31 -3.83 12.62 -5.30
C GLN A 31 -3.75 12.70 -3.78
N PHE A 32 -4.39 11.76 -3.08
CA PHE A 32 -4.40 11.70 -1.63
C PHE A 32 -3.02 11.41 -1.03
N GLU A 33 -2.16 10.70 -1.75
CA GLU A 33 -0.80 10.40 -1.31
C GLU A 33 0.03 11.66 -1.01
N LYS A 34 -0.24 12.77 -1.70
CA LYS A 34 0.40 14.06 -1.41
C LYS A 34 0.02 14.59 -0.02
N THR A 35 -1.23 14.40 0.38
CA THR A 35 -1.71 14.73 1.72
C THR A 35 -1.12 13.77 2.76
N LEU A 36 -1.08 12.48 2.46
CA LEU A 36 -0.49 11.47 3.34
C LEU A 36 0.99 11.71 3.60
N SER A 37 1.76 12.10 2.59
CA SER A 37 3.17 12.42 2.75
C SER A 37 3.38 13.56 3.76
N LYS A 38 2.55 14.60 3.70
CA LYS A 38 2.60 15.71 4.68
C LYS A 38 2.20 15.25 6.08
N LEU A 39 1.14 14.44 6.20
CA LEU A 39 0.73 13.86 7.48
C LEU A 39 1.83 12.99 8.07
N TYR A 40 2.44 12.13 7.26
CA TYR A 40 3.55 11.30 7.68
C TYR A 40 4.72 12.14 8.20
N ASP A 41 5.18 13.13 7.44
CA ASP A 41 6.30 13.98 7.85
C ASP A 41 6.04 14.71 9.17
N ASN A 42 4.81 15.15 9.41
CA ASN A 42 4.44 15.89 10.61
C ASN A 42 4.16 15.00 11.84
N TYR A 43 3.74 13.75 11.63
CA TYR A 43 3.24 12.89 12.70
C TYR A 43 3.96 11.56 12.89
N LYS A 44 4.98 11.23 12.08
CA LYS A 44 5.68 9.94 12.11
C LYS A 44 6.27 9.56 13.48
N GLU A 45 6.64 10.56 14.30
CA GLU A 45 7.15 10.32 15.66
C GLU A 45 6.05 9.95 16.67
N ARG A 46 4.78 10.18 16.33
CA ARG A 46 3.64 10.01 17.24
C ARG A 46 2.59 9.02 16.76
N VAL A 47 2.60 8.67 15.49
CA VAL A 47 1.57 7.83 14.83
C VAL A 47 2.22 6.65 14.13
N LYS A 48 1.57 5.50 14.22
CA LYS A 48 1.87 4.32 13.43
C LYS A 48 1.08 4.37 12.13
N PHE A 49 1.76 4.62 11.02
CA PHE A 49 1.15 4.65 9.70
C PHE A 49 1.20 3.27 9.04
N GLY A 50 0.08 2.85 8.48
CA GLY A 50 -0.04 1.58 7.80
C GLY A 50 -0.61 1.71 6.39
N PHE A 51 -0.32 0.71 5.56
CA PHE A 51 -0.86 0.60 4.21
C PHE A 51 -1.37 -0.82 3.97
N VAL A 52 -2.52 -0.91 3.32
CA VAL A 52 -3.09 -2.17 2.84
C VAL A 52 -3.65 -1.97 1.43
N HIS A 53 -3.42 -2.96 0.57
CA HIS A 53 -3.94 -2.92 -0.79
C HIS A 53 -5.46 -3.15 -0.79
N PHE A 54 -6.18 -2.25 -1.45
CA PHE A 54 -7.61 -2.39 -1.67
C PHE A 54 -7.96 -1.93 -3.09
N ALA A 55 -8.43 -2.85 -3.91
CA ALA A 55 -8.85 -2.66 -5.29
C ALA A 55 -9.92 -3.70 -5.62
N ASP A 56 -10.46 -3.70 -6.83
CA ASP A 56 -11.42 -4.72 -7.26
C ASP A 56 -10.79 -6.12 -7.36
N ALA A 57 -9.49 -6.16 -7.68
CA ALA A 57 -8.69 -7.38 -7.73
C ALA A 57 -7.20 -7.06 -7.52
N PRO A 58 -6.36 -8.06 -7.18
CA PRO A 58 -4.92 -7.88 -7.12
C PRO A 58 -4.35 -7.33 -8.43
N SER A 59 -3.62 -6.22 -8.35
CA SER A 59 -2.95 -5.60 -9.50
C SER A 59 -1.46 -5.99 -9.55
N LEU A 60 -0.84 -5.84 -10.72
CA LEU A 60 0.60 -6.07 -10.87
C LEU A 60 1.42 -5.17 -9.93
N ALA A 61 1.07 -3.89 -9.81
CA ALA A 61 1.74 -2.95 -8.92
C ALA A 61 1.60 -3.36 -7.44
N ALA A 62 0.42 -3.82 -7.03
CA ALA A 62 0.20 -4.30 -5.67
C ALA A 62 1.01 -5.57 -5.37
N LEU A 63 1.00 -6.56 -6.26
CA LEU A 63 1.80 -7.78 -6.13
C LEU A 63 3.30 -7.47 -6.10
N ALA A 64 3.75 -6.53 -6.94
CA ALA A 64 5.16 -6.11 -6.97
C ALA A 64 5.57 -5.39 -5.66
N CYS A 65 4.67 -4.62 -5.07
CA CYS A 65 4.90 -3.99 -3.76
C CYS A 65 5.06 -5.03 -2.65
N GLU A 66 4.22 -6.07 -2.65
CA GLU A 66 4.35 -7.19 -1.72
C GLU A 66 5.65 -7.98 -1.95
N ALA A 67 6.01 -8.24 -3.23
CA ALA A 67 7.28 -8.89 -3.57
C ALA A 67 8.49 -8.08 -3.08
N ALA A 68 8.43 -6.76 -3.20
CA ALA A 68 9.43 -5.86 -2.62
C ALA A 68 9.43 -5.94 -1.08
N GLY A 69 8.26 -6.11 -0.47
CA GLY A 69 8.09 -6.28 0.97
C GLY A 69 8.77 -7.53 1.50
N GLU A 70 8.72 -8.65 0.79
CA GLU A 70 9.46 -9.88 1.13
C GLU A 70 10.98 -9.64 1.20
N GLN A 71 11.47 -8.65 0.46
CA GLN A 71 12.87 -8.23 0.46
C GLN A 71 13.12 -6.98 1.32
N LYS A 72 12.19 -6.63 2.22
CA LYS A 72 12.25 -5.47 3.13
C LYS A 72 12.30 -4.12 2.39
N GLN A 73 11.71 -4.06 1.20
CA GLN A 73 11.70 -2.91 0.30
C GLN A 73 10.30 -2.36 0.01
N PHE A 74 9.31 -2.72 0.84
CA PHE A 74 7.92 -2.30 0.65
C PHE A 74 7.80 -0.78 0.47
N TRP A 75 8.29 0.00 1.43
CA TRP A 75 8.15 1.46 1.41
C TRP A 75 8.97 2.13 0.31
N THR A 76 10.12 1.56 -0.06
CA THR A 76 10.90 2.01 -1.21
C THR A 76 10.12 1.88 -2.50
N PHE A 77 9.46 0.74 -2.71
CA PHE A 77 8.60 0.52 -3.88
C PHE A 77 7.38 1.43 -3.83
N HIS A 78 6.66 1.43 -2.72
CA HIS A 78 5.45 2.21 -2.48
C HIS A 78 5.66 3.70 -2.81
N ASP A 79 6.66 4.32 -2.21
CA ASP A 79 6.94 5.73 -2.41
C ASP A 79 7.37 6.03 -3.86
N THR A 80 8.11 5.13 -4.49
CA THR A 80 8.54 5.28 -5.89
C THR A 80 7.33 5.23 -6.84
N ILE A 81 6.42 4.27 -6.66
CA ILE A 81 5.25 4.12 -7.53
C ILE A 81 4.31 5.33 -7.40
N PHE A 82 3.98 5.75 -6.19
CA PHE A 82 3.09 6.91 -5.99
C PHE A 82 3.70 8.24 -6.45
N ASN A 83 5.03 8.36 -6.45
CA ASN A 83 5.71 9.56 -6.96
C ASN A 83 6.01 9.50 -8.47
N TYR A 84 5.75 8.37 -9.13
CA TYR A 84 5.94 8.24 -10.57
C TYR A 84 4.77 8.87 -11.33
N SER A 85 5.08 9.80 -12.24
CA SER A 85 4.07 10.53 -13.03
C SER A 85 3.58 9.79 -14.28
N GLY A 86 4.16 8.63 -14.58
CA GLY A 86 3.78 7.78 -15.72
C GLY A 86 2.97 6.56 -15.31
N VAL A 87 2.74 5.66 -16.27
CA VAL A 87 2.13 4.37 -16.02
C VAL A 87 3.18 3.40 -15.50
N ALA A 88 2.99 2.88 -14.29
CA ALA A 88 3.84 1.84 -13.71
C ALA A 88 3.51 0.48 -14.33
N ASP A 89 3.89 0.29 -15.57
CA ASP A 89 3.71 -0.95 -16.32
C ASP A 89 4.75 -2.02 -15.89
N SER A 90 4.64 -3.20 -16.47
CA SER A 90 5.57 -4.30 -16.21
C SER A 90 7.04 -3.92 -16.43
N ALA A 91 7.33 -3.21 -17.53
CA ALA A 91 8.71 -2.78 -17.84
C ALA A 91 9.26 -1.85 -16.77
N PHE A 92 8.48 -0.86 -16.33
CA PHE A 92 8.87 0.05 -15.26
C PHE A 92 9.14 -0.70 -13.95
N ILE A 93 8.22 -1.60 -13.56
CA ILE A 93 8.31 -2.38 -12.32
C ILE A 93 9.58 -3.25 -12.29
N TYR A 94 9.85 -3.99 -13.37
CA TYR A 94 11.06 -4.82 -13.46
C TYR A 94 12.35 -4.00 -13.52
N ASN A 95 12.35 -2.87 -14.21
CA ASN A 95 13.50 -1.97 -14.24
C ASN A 95 13.78 -1.36 -12.86
N LEU A 96 12.74 -0.99 -12.13
CA LEU A 96 12.88 -0.51 -10.74
C LEU A 96 13.53 -1.59 -9.85
N ALA A 97 13.01 -2.81 -9.88
CA ALA A 97 13.56 -3.93 -9.11
C ALA A 97 15.04 -4.18 -9.42
N LYS A 98 15.40 -4.19 -10.72
CA LYS A 98 16.79 -4.33 -11.17
C LYS A 98 17.68 -3.17 -10.68
N SER A 99 17.20 -1.93 -10.78
CA SER A 99 17.94 -0.74 -10.36
C SER A 99 18.25 -0.74 -8.86
N LYS A 100 17.36 -1.34 -8.06
CA LYS A 100 17.52 -1.50 -6.60
C LYS A 100 18.31 -2.77 -6.24
N ARG A 101 18.72 -3.58 -7.21
CA ARG A 101 19.46 -4.83 -7.02
C ARG A 101 18.70 -5.86 -6.16
N TRP A 102 17.37 -5.89 -6.30
CA TRP A 102 16.56 -6.90 -5.63
C TRP A 102 16.85 -8.30 -6.21
N ASN A 103 16.57 -9.33 -5.43
CA ASN A 103 16.63 -10.70 -5.92
C ASN A 103 15.55 -10.92 -6.99
N MET A 104 15.95 -10.86 -8.26
CA MET A 104 15.01 -10.92 -9.39
C MET A 104 14.35 -12.27 -9.53
N THR A 105 15.00 -13.36 -9.12
CA THR A 105 14.42 -14.71 -9.15
C THR A 105 13.25 -14.80 -8.16
N GLU A 106 13.43 -14.34 -6.95
CA GLU A 106 12.36 -14.30 -5.93
C GLU A 106 11.26 -13.33 -6.31
N PHE A 107 11.63 -12.14 -6.80
CA PHE A 107 10.70 -11.12 -7.25
C PHE A 107 9.76 -11.62 -8.36
N ASP A 108 10.35 -12.21 -9.40
CA ASP A 108 9.59 -12.76 -10.53
C ASP A 108 8.71 -13.94 -10.11
N ALA A 109 9.23 -14.85 -9.28
CA ALA A 109 8.48 -15.97 -8.75
C ALA A 109 7.25 -15.51 -7.95
N TYR A 110 7.39 -14.44 -7.15
CA TYR A 110 6.27 -13.84 -6.42
C TYR A 110 5.18 -13.33 -7.37
N LEU A 111 5.57 -12.56 -8.39
CA LEU A 111 4.64 -11.95 -9.34
C LEU A 111 3.83 -12.99 -10.15
N HIS A 112 4.39 -14.18 -10.38
CA HIS A 112 3.74 -15.26 -11.12
C HIS A 112 3.11 -16.33 -10.21
N SER A 113 3.12 -16.13 -8.90
CA SER A 113 2.55 -17.09 -7.95
C SER A 113 1.03 -16.96 -7.87
N SER A 114 0.31 -18.02 -8.25
CA SER A 114 -1.13 -18.08 -8.08
C SER A 114 -1.56 -18.05 -6.61
N ASP A 115 -0.73 -18.58 -5.72
CA ASP A 115 -1.01 -18.58 -4.27
C ASP A 115 -0.88 -17.17 -3.70
N LYS A 116 0.13 -16.40 -4.09
CA LYS A 116 0.28 -14.99 -3.68
C LYS A 116 -0.85 -14.12 -4.19
N TYR A 117 -1.29 -14.35 -5.41
CA TYR A 117 -2.50 -13.69 -5.93
C TYR A 117 -3.72 -13.98 -5.07
N LYS A 118 -3.97 -15.25 -4.74
CA LYS A 118 -5.11 -15.66 -3.90
C LYS A 118 -5.02 -15.12 -2.48
N GLU A 119 -3.81 -15.05 -1.90
CA GLU A 119 -3.59 -14.45 -0.58
C GLU A 119 -4.00 -12.98 -0.57
N MET A 120 -3.60 -12.21 -1.58
CA MET A 120 -3.99 -10.80 -1.71
C MET A 120 -5.48 -10.65 -1.96
N ASP A 121 -6.06 -11.45 -2.84
CA ASP A 121 -7.50 -11.45 -3.13
C ASP A 121 -8.32 -11.74 -1.86
N LYS A 122 -7.87 -12.67 -1.02
CA LYS A 122 -8.47 -12.94 0.28
C LYS A 122 -8.45 -11.73 1.20
N VAL A 123 -7.34 -11.00 1.26
CA VAL A 123 -7.24 -9.75 2.06
C VAL A 123 -8.22 -8.71 1.55
N ILE A 124 -8.31 -8.52 0.24
CA ILE A 124 -9.28 -7.60 -0.38
C ILE A 124 -10.71 -7.96 0.04
N ASN A 125 -11.09 -9.24 -0.07
CA ASN A 125 -12.41 -9.71 0.32
C ASN A 125 -12.70 -9.51 1.82
N GLN A 126 -11.71 -9.72 2.69
CA GLN A 126 -11.83 -9.43 4.12
C GLN A 126 -12.08 -7.94 4.40
N LEU A 127 -11.48 -7.04 3.61
CA LEU A 127 -11.73 -5.60 3.72
C LEU A 127 -13.16 -5.25 3.29
N VAL A 128 -13.66 -5.85 2.21
CA VAL A 128 -15.06 -5.70 1.77
C VAL A 128 -16.02 -6.16 2.87
N GLU A 129 -15.79 -7.32 3.47
CA GLU A 129 -16.58 -7.84 4.58
C GLU A 129 -16.60 -6.92 5.81
N ARG A 130 -15.54 -6.14 6.01
CA ARG A 130 -15.42 -5.12 7.06
C ARG A 130 -16.07 -3.78 6.71
N GLY A 131 -16.70 -3.68 5.53
CA GLY A 131 -17.45 -2.51 5.09
C GLY A 131 -16.70 -1.51 4.24
N LEU A 132 -15.49 -1.83 3.75
CA LEU A 132 -14.81 -0.96 2.79
C LEU A 132 -15.53 -1.01 1.45
N MET A 133 -15.81 0.18 0.89
CA MET A 133 -16.57 0.33 -0.37
C MET A 133 -15.85 1.18 -1.41
N ALA A 134 -14.80 1.90 -1.02
CA ALA A 134 -14.11 2.85 -1.90
C ALA A 134 -12.65 3.04 -1.49
N THR A 135 -11.86 3.58 -2.42
CA THR A 135 -10.48 4.01 -2.18
C THR A 135 -10.30 5.49 -2.47
N PRO A 136 -9.45 6.20 -1.74
CA PRO A 136 -8.81 5.75 -0.52
C PRO A 136 -9.81 5.69 0.66
N THR A 137 -9.61 4.74 1.57
CA THR A 137 -10.29 4.69 2.86
C THR A 137 -9.24 4.71 3.97
N ILE A 138 -9.45 5.54 4.99
CA ILE A 138 -8.61 5.58 6.17
C ILE A 138 -9.24 4.75 7.27
N ILE A 139 -8.40 4.07 8.04
CA ILE A 139 -8.80 3.31 9.22
C ILE A 139 -7.97 3.82 10.39
N ILE A 140 -8.63 4.51 11.31
CA ILE A 140 -7.99 5.05 12.52
C ILE A 140 -8.45 4.23 13.73
N ASN A 141 -7.52 3.53 14.37
CA ASN A 141 -7.81 2.68 15.53
C ASN A 141 -9.03 1.78 15.29
N ASP A 142 -9.01 1.06 14.16
CA ASP A 142 -10.06 0.13 13.70
C ASP A 142 -11.41 0.78 13.30
N ARG A 143 -11.47 2.09 13.19
CA ARG A 143 -12.66 2.82 12.70
C ARG A 143 -12.45 3.30 11.27
N LEU A 144 -13.43 3.04 10.41
CA LEU A 144 -13.42 3.51 9.02
C LEU A 144 -13.71 5.01 8.95
N VAL A 145 -12.89 5.72 8.15
CA VAL A 145 -13.06 7.14 7.86
C VAL A 145 -12.95 7.33 6.35
N TYR A 146 -14.00 7.85 5.75
CA TYR A 146 -13.99 8.20 4.33
C TYR A 146 -13.42 9.60 4.13
N VAL A 147 -12.53 9.75 3.17
CA VAL A 147 -11.73 10.97 2.97
C VAL A 147 -12.30 11.87 1.90
N THR A 148 -12.23 13.18 2.14
CA THR A 148 -12.57 14.21 1.15
C THR A 148 -11.34 14.77 0.42
N ASN A 149 -10.13 14.28 0.73
CA ASN A 149 -8.83 14.73 0.20
C ASN A 149 -8.32 16.08 0.75
N SER A 150 -8.79 16.50 1.92
CA SER A 150 -8.27 17.69 2.59
C SER A 150 -7.24 17.35 3.66
N TYR A 151 -6.15 18.12 3.70
CA TYR A 151 -5.16 18.02 4.79
C TYR A 151 -5.73 18.43 6.15
N GLU A 152 -6.75 19.28 6.15
CA GLU A 152 -7.37 19.83 7.37
C GLU A 152 -8.33 18.84 8.04
N GLU A 153 -8.68 17.75 7.37
CA GLU A 153 -9.49 16.67 7.93
C GLU A 153 -8.63 15.72 8.78
#